data_d7538d01063133894470f0177762c54e
#
_entry.id   d7538d01063133894470f0177762c54e
#
_cell.length_a   1.000
_cell.length_b   1.000
_cell.length_c   1.000
_cell.angle_alpha   90.00
_cell.angle_beta   90.00
_cell.angle_gamma   90.00
#
_symmetry.space_group_name_H-M   'P 1'
#
loop_
_entity.id
_entity.type
_entity.pdbx_description
1 polymer ?
#
loop_
_entity_poly.entity_id
_entity_poly.type
_entity_poly.pdbx_seq_one_letter_code
_entity_poly.pdbx_strand_id
1 'polypeptide(L)'
;RVAVPGDPDAPHDEASLGVTLASNISRFIGFILDHNVRFTVRGEIFKTTEKRILQELIPNPGRELERAEVLQFIYRFARDARLIESTGERTFALTTAGREWEPQPLDAKLHTLLDYTVDEPELGGEVFHQVRMRRTYLRLLKRVEPEIWYDLMYLPFLARNTYLANLEEQEVDAYFSARSPGGQYTPME
;
A
#
# COMPACT_ATOMS: atom_id res chain seq x y z
N ARG A 1 -12.00 16.06 19.74
CA ARG A 1 -12.34 14.66 19.40
C ARG A 1 -13.70 14.66 18.71
N VAL A 2 -13.76 14.21 17.47
CA VAL A 2 -15.04 13.98 16.77
C VAL A 2 -15.23 12.46 16.75
N ALA A 3 -15.89 11.93 17.77
CA ALA A 3 -16.38 10.56 17.75
C ALA A 3 -17.74 10.56 17.05
N VAL A 4 -17.90 9.78 16.02
CA VAL A 4 -19.18 9.54 15.36
C VAL A 4 -19.74 8.25 15.95
N PRO A 5 -20.98 8.24 16.49
CA PRO A 5 -21.61 6.99 16.91
C PRO A 5 -21.70 6.07 15.70
N GLY A 6 -21.11 4.88 15.81
CA GLY A 6 -21.26 3.86 14.77
C GLY A 6 -22.70 3.41 14.70
N ASP A 7 -23.20 3.14 13.51
CA ASP A 7 -24.46 2.42 13.34
C ASP A 7 -24.22 0.97 13.75
N PRO A 8 -24.83 0.48 14.85
CA PRO A 8 -24.66 -0.91 15.30
C PRO A 8 -25.23 -1.92 14.31
N ASP A 9 -26.10 -1.50 13.41
CA ASP A 9 -26.72 -2.33 12.38
C ASP A 9 -26.03 -2.21 11.02
N ALA A 10 -25.00 -1.33 10.89
CA ALA A 10 -24.19 -1.29 9.69
C ALA A 10 -23.52 -2.67 9.52
N PRO A 11 -23.62 -3.30 8.35
CA PRO A 11 -22.91 -4.54 8.09
C PRO A 11 -21.42 -4.24 8.32
N HIS A 12 -20.88 -4.78 9.40
CA HIS A 12 -19.43 -4.77 9.63
C HIS A 12 -18.82 -5.60 8.52
N ASP A 13 -18.42 -4.93 7.47
CA ASP A 13 -17.61 -5.56 6.45
C ASP A 13 -16.20 -5.72 7.06
N GLU A 14 -16.08 -6.75 7.90
CA GLU A 14 -14.82 -7.18 8.49
C GLU A 14 -13.87 -7.75 7.43
N ALA A 15 -14.01 -7.31 6.21
CA ALA A 15 -13.10 -7.61 5.17
C ALA A 15 -11.73 -7.09 5.57
N SER A 16 -10.96 -7.93 6.21
CA SER A 16 -9.60 -7.60 6.58
C SER A 16 -8.74 -7.54 5.30
N LEU A 17 -8.75 -6.39 4.64
CA LEU A 17 -7.97 -6.12 3.43
C LEU A 17 -6.51 -6.59 3.59
N GLY A 18 -5.93 -6.41 4.79
CA GLY A 18 -4.58 -6.87 5.09
C GLY A 18 -4.42 -8.38 4.99
N VAL A 19 -5.34 -9.17 5.56
CA VAL A 19 -5.30 -10.65 5.50
C VAL A 19 -5.52 -11.12 4.05
N THR A 20 -6.47 -10.53 3.35
CA THR A 20 -6.72 -10.84 1.94
C THR A 20 -5.49 -10.52 1.09
N LEU A 21 -4.84 -9.39 1.34
CA LEU A 21 -3.63 -8.99 0.62
C LEU A 21 -2.47 -9.96 0.89
N ALA A 22 -2.21 -10.33 2.15
CA ALA A 22 -1.19 -11.31 2.50
C ALA A 22 -1.45 -12.67 1.83
N SER A 23 -2.72 -13.12 1.81
CA SER A 23 -3.12 -14.35 1.13
C SER A 23 -2.94 -14.24 -0.38
N ASN A 24 -3.23 -13.10 -0.98
CA ASN A 24 -3.03 -12.88 -2.40
C ASN A 24 -1.55 -12.85 -2.81
N ILE A 25 -0.67 -12.36 -1.93
CA ILE A 25 0.78 -12.46 -2.15
C ILE A 25 1.22 -13.91 -2.15
N SER A 26 0.76 -14.73 -1.19
CA SER A 26 1.04 -16.17 -1.17
C SER A 26 0.55 -16.87 -2.44
N ARG A 27 -0.66 -16.55 -2.92
CA ARG A 27 -1.20 -17.08 -4.18
C ARG A 27 -0.38 -16.66 -5.40
N PHE A 28 0.05 -15.41 -5.44
CA PHE A 28 0.91 -14.90 -6.51
C PHE A 28 2.27 -15.60 -6.54
N ILE A 29 2.88 -15.80 -5.36
CA ILE A 29 4.14 -16.55 -5.22
C ILE A 29 3.95 -18.01 -5.68
N GLY A 30 2.89 -18.67 -5.22
CA GLY A 30 2.53 -20.02 -5.67
C GLY A 30 2.35 -20.10 -7.18
N PHE A 31 1.65 -19.12 -7.77
CA PHE A 31 1.48 -19.07 -9.22
C PHE A 31 2.82 -18.97 -9.98
N ILE A 32 3.77 -18.16 -9.48
CA ILE A 32 5.11 -18.06 -10.08
C ILE A 32 5.88 -19.37 -9.93
N LEU A 33 5.73 -20.09 -8.81
CA LEU A 33 6.37 -21.37 -8.58
C LEU A 33 5.86 -22.45 -9.55
N ASP A 34 4.55 -22.47 -9.78
CA ASP A 34 3.89 -23.50 -10.58
C ASP A 34 3.91 -23.21 -12.09
N HIS A 35 4.16 -21.96 -12.47
CA HIS A 35 4.10 -21.51 -13.86
C HIS A 35 5.34 -20.73 -14.25
N ASN A 36 5.79 -20.96 -15.47
CA ASN A 36 6.89 -20.20 -16.04
C ASN A 36 6.41 -18.79 -16.48
N VAL A 37 6.29 -17.87 -15.52
CA VAL A 37 5.77 -16.52 -15.74
C VAL A 37 6.82 -15.69 -16.44
N ARG A 38 6.48 -15.26 -17.67
CA ARG A 38 7.34 -14.38 -18.47
C ARG A 38 6.94 -12.91 -18.30
N PHE A 39 7.93 -12.04 -18.49
CA PHE A 39 7.74 -10.61 -18.50
C PHE A 39 8.23 -9.96 -19.81
N THR A 40 7.68 -8.78 -20.10
CA THR A 40 8.04 -7.97 -21.26
C THR A 40 9.43 -7.34 -21.10
N VAL A 41 9.95 -6.72 -22.15
CA VAL A 41 11.21 -5.93 -22.08
C VAL A 41 11.12 -4.79 -21.06
N ARG A 42 9.91 -4.31 -20.77
CA ARG A 42 9.65 -3.27 -19.77
C ARG A 42 9.53 -3.81 -18.34
N GLY A 43 9.66 -5.13 -18.15
CA GLY A 43 9.50 -5.76 -16.85
C GLY A 43 8.03 -5.95 -16.41
N GLU A 44 7.08 -5.85 -17.32
CA GLU A 44 5.66 -6.04 -17.04
C GLU A 44 5.24 -7.49 -17.30
N ILE A 45 4.29 -8.01 -16.55
CA ILE A 45 3.69 -9.32 -16.80
C ILE A 45 2.85 -9.25 -18.08
N PHE A 46 2.91 -10.28 -18.94
CA PHE A 46 2.07 -10.32 -20.13
C PHE A 46 0.57 -10.35 -19.78
N LYS A 47 -0.26 -9.60 -20.50
CA LYS A 47 -1.70 -9.48 -20.25
C LYS A 47 -2.46 -10.82 -20.17
N THR A 48 -2.02 -11.82 -20.93
CA THR A 48 -2.61 -13.16 -20.86
C THR A 48 -2.30 -13.86 -19.55
N THR A 49 -1.08 -13.71 -19.04
CA THR A 49 -0.65 -14.25 -17.76
C THR A 49 -1.28 -13.47 -16.62
N GLU A 50 -1.35 -12.14 -16.74
CA GLU A 50 -2.04 -11.26 -15.80
C GLU A 50 -3.49 -11.70 -15.56
N LYS A 51 -4.26 -11.96 -16.63
CA LYS A 51 -5.63 -12.46 -16.53
C LYS A 51 -5.73 -13.79 -15.76
N ARG A 52 -4.77 -14.69 -15.96
CA ARG A 52 -4.74 -15.97 -15.24
C ARG A 52 -4.45 -15.75 -13.75
N ILE A 53 -3.46 -14.92 -13.42
CA ILE A 53 -3.15 -14.57 -12.03
C ILE A 53 -4.38 -13.95 -11.35
N LEU A 54 -5.05 -13.00 -12.02
CA LEU A 54 -6.25 -12.35 -11.49
C LEU A 54 -7.39 -13.33 -11.18
N GLN A 55 -7.46 -14.47 -11.86
CA GLN A 55 -8.45 -15.52 -11.56
C GLN A 55 -8.13 -16.26 -10.25
N GLU A 56 -6.84 -16.37 -9.91
CA GLU A 56 -6.37 -17.03 -8.69
C GLU A 56 -6.46 -16.12 -7.45
N LEU A 57 -6.48 -14.80 -7.64
CA LEU A 57 -6.53 -13.87 -6.51
C LEU A 57 -7.92 -13.79 -5.89
N ILE A 58 -7.95 -13.72 -4.56
CA ILE A 58 -9.17 -13.45 -3.80
C ILE A 58 -9.65 -12.03 -4.16
N PRO A 59 -10.92 -11.86 -4.54
CA PRO A 59 -11.47 -10.53 -4.82
C PRO A 59 -11.38 -9.61 -3.61
N ASN A 60 -11.11 -8.32 -3.85
CA ASN A 60 -11.22 -7.31 -2.81
C ASN A 60 -12.72 -7.07 -2.50
N PRO A 61 -13.17 -7.32 -1.29
CA PRO A 61 -14.59 -7.18 -0.93
C PRO A 61 -15.07 -5.72 -0.95
N GLY A 62 -14.20 -4.77 -0.59
CA GLY A 62 -14.55 -3.34 -0.49
C GLY A 62 -14.73 -2.63 -1.83
N ARG A 63 -14.33 -3.21 -2.95
CA ARG A 63 -14.33 -2.59 -4.30
C ARG A 63 -13.56 -1.27 -4.40
N GLU A 64 -12.80 -0.92 -3.38
CA GLU A 64 -12.06 0.35 -3.30
C GLU A 64 -10.85 0.36 -4.26
N LEU A 65 -10.31 -0.83 -4.53
CA LEU A 65 -9.22 -1.03 -5.48
C LEU A 65 -9.65 -2.00 -6.58
N GLU A 66 -9.34 -1.67 -7.81
CA GLU A 66 -9.51 -2.60 -8.90
C GLU A 66 -8.54 -3.78 -8.78
N ARG A 67 -8.96 -4.95 -9.26
CA ARG A 67 -8.11 -6.16 -9.22
C ARG A 67 -6.75 -5.95 -9.86
N ALA A 68 -6.70 -5.19 -10.94
CA ALA A 68 -5.46 -4.87 -11.64
C ALA A 68 -4.51 -4.04 -10.74
N GLU A 69 -5.03 -3.09 -9.97
CA GLU A 69 -4.25 -2.27 -9.04
C GLU A 69 -3.69 -3.11 -7.89
N VAL A 70 -4.52 -4.02 -7.34
CA VAL A 70 -4.08 -4.99 -6.32
C VAL A 70 -2.94 -5.86 -6.86
N LEU A 71 -3.05 -6.37 -8.09
CA LEU A 71 -1.99 -7.16 -8.70
C LEU A 71 -0.73 -6.35 -8.95
N GLN A 72 -0.85 -5.10 -9.38
CA GLN A 72 0.30 -4.21 -9.54
C GLN A 72 1.01 -3.95 -8.22
N PHE A 73 0.26 -3.73 -7.14
CA PHE A 73 0.83 -3.61 -5.79
C PHE A 73 1.57 -4.88 -5.39
N ILE A 74 0.91 -6.05 -5.52
CA ILE A 74 1.52 -7.35 -5.17
C ILE A 74 2.82 -7.58 -5.96
N TYR A 75 2.81 -7.28 -7.25
CA TYR A 75 3.97 -7.44 -8.12
C TYR A 75 5.13 -6.52 -7.70
N ARG A 76 4.86 -5.23 -7.45
CA ARG A 76 5.87 -4.29 -6.95
C ARG A 76 6.43 -4.74 -5.61
N PHE A 77 5.54 -5.03 -4.65
CA PHE A 77 5.94 -5.54 -3.34
C PHE A 77 6.84 -6.78 -3.46
N ALA A 78 6.44 -7.77 -4.25
CA ALA A 78 7.19 -9.01 -4.41
C ALA A 78 8.61 -8.77 -5.00
N ARG A 79 8.76 -7.79 -5.88
CA ARG A 79 10.08 -7.39 -6.41
C ARG A 79 10.91 -6.61 -5.40
N ASP A 80 10.33 -5.61 -4.77
CA ASP A 80 11.03 -4.69 -3.87
C ASP A 80 11.45 -5.40 -2.57
N ALA A 81 10.58 -6.26 -2.04
CA ALA A 81 10.89 -7.16 -0.93
C ALA A 81 11.76 -8.36 -1.33
N ARG A 82 12.19 -8.43 -2.61
CA ARG A 82 13.02 -9.50 -3.17
C ARG A 82 12.45 -10.89 -2.94
N LEU A 83 11.14 -11.04 -3.00
CA LEU A 83 10.51 -12.37 -2.95
C LEU A 83 10.67 -13.11 -4.28
N ILE A 84 10.73 -12.34 -5.37
CA ILE A 84 10.96 -12.84 -6.73
C ILE A 84 12.14 -12.10 -7.37
N GLU A 85 12.80 -12.78 -8.28
CA GLU A 85 13.87 -12.22 -9.09
C GLU A 85 13.70 -12.58 -10.56
N SER A 86 14.28 -11.75 -11.43
CA SER A 86 14.28 -11.99 -12.87
C SER A 86 15.38 -12.96 -13.24
N THR A 87 15.05 -13.97 -14.03
CA THR A 87 16.03 -14.89 -14.62
C THR A 87 16.53 -14.38 -15.96
N GLY A 88 17.64 -14.94 -16.45
CA GLY A 88 18.19 -14.61 -17.77
C GLY A 88 17.26 -14.92 -18.95
N GLU A 89 16.24 -15.77 -18.75
CA GLU A 89 15.24 -16.15 -19.76
C GLU A 89 13.99 -15.25 -19.77
N ARG A 90 14.04 -14.11 -19.09
CA ARG A 90 12.89 -13.22 -18.88
C ARG A 90 11.71 -13.90 -18.17
N THR A 91 12.00 -14.75 -17.23
CA THR A 91 11.04 -15.36 -16.33
C THR A 91 11.31 -14.94 -14.90
N PHE A 92 10.37 -15.21 -14.02
CA PHE A 92 10.54 -14.99 -12.59
C PHE A 92 10.87 -16.30 -11.90
N ALA A 93 11.77 -16.20 -10.91
CA ALA A 93 12.05 -17.29 -9.97
C ALA A 93 11.85 -16.78 -8.54
N LEU A 94 11.56 -17.69 -7.62
CA LEU A 94 11.52 -17.36 -6.21
C LEU A 94 12.95 -17.28 -5.64
N THR A 95 13.19 -16.24 -4.88
CA THR A 95 14.39 -16.12 -4.05
C THR A 95 14.28 -16.97 -2.79
N THR A 96 15.29 -16.98 -1.94
CA THR A 96 15.21 -17.56 -0.60
C THR A 96 14.13 -16.88 0.23
N ALA A 97 14.09 -15.55 0.22
CA ALA A 97 13.04 -14.75 0.93
C ALA A 97 11.63 -15.10 0.44
N GLY A 98 11.46 -15.31 -0.88
CA GLY A 98 10.18 -15.73 -1.44
C GLY A 98 9.71 -17.10 -0.96
N ARG A 99 10.63 -18.05 -0.79
CA ARG A 99 10.30 -19.36 -0.24
C ARG A 99 10.04 -19.33 1.27
N GLU A 100 10.67 -18.41 1.97
CA GLU A 100 10.48 -18.20 3.40
C GLU A 100 9.21 -17.38 3.71
N TRP A 101 8.60 -16.75 2.72
CA TRP A 101 7.38 -15.97 2.92
C TRP A 101 6.21 -16.84 3.40
N GLU A 102 6.00 -18.00 2.78
CA GLU A 102 4.82 -18.82 3.07
C GLU A 102 4.80 -19.34 4.52
N PRO A 103 5.89 -19.88 5.09
CA PRO A 103 5.90 -20.34 6.47
C PRO A 103 5.87 -19.22 7.53
N GLN A 104 5.99 -17.94 7.14
CA GLN A 104 5.90 -16.85 8.11
C GLN A 104 4.51 -16.77 8.75
N PRO A 105 4.41 -16.46 10.04
CA PRO A 105 3.14 -16.21 10.69
C PRO A 105 2.47 -14.95 10.10
N LEU A 106 1.14 -14.91 10.17
CA LEU A 106 0.34 -13.86 9.54
C LEU A 106 0.71 -12.46 10.05
N ASP A 107 0.94 -12.31 11.34
CA ASP A 107 1.34 -11.04 11.96
C ASP A 107 2.66 -10.51 11.39
N ALA A 108 3.66 -11.37 11.17
CA ALA A 108 4.91 -10.98 10.53
C ALA A 108 4.69 -10.52 9.08
N LYS A 109 3.86 -11.24 8.32
CA LYS A 109 3.46 -10.84 6.95
C LYS A 109 2.79 -9.46 6.96
N LEU A 110 1.85 -9.23 7.88
CA LEU A 110 1.14 -7.96 8.01
C LEU A 110 2.07 -6.81 8.41
N HIS A 111 3.01 -7.03 9.33
CA HIS A 111 4.01 -6.02 9.68
C HIS A 111 4.88 -5.64 8.47
N THR A 112 5.38 -6.64 7.75
CA THR A 112 6.19 -6.39 6.54
C THR A 112 5.42 -5.60 5.49
N LEU A 113 4.14 -5.91 5.27
CA LEU A 113 3.26 -5.17 4.37
C LEU A 113 3.02 -3.74 4.83
N LEU A 114 2.79 -3.55 6.12
CA LEU A 114 2.57 -2.22 6.70
C LEU A 114 3.82 -1.35 6.53
N ASP A 115 4.98 -1.89 6.87
CA ASP A 115 6.25 -1.18 6.73
C ASP A 115 6.52 -0.79 5.27
N TYR A 116 6.30 -1.74 4.34
CA TYR A 116 6.42 -1.46 2.92
C TYR A 116 5.46 -0.37 2.47
N THR A 117 4.18 -0.43 2.85
CA THR A 117 3.16 0.56 2.48
C THR A 117 3.50 1.95 3.00
N VAL A 118 4.10 2.04 4.20
CA VAL A 118 4.52 3.33 4.78
C VAL A 118 5.68 3.93 4.03
N ASP A 119 6.65 3.12 3.64
CA ASP A 119 7.90 3.55 3.02
C ASP A 119 7.87 3.44 1.48
N GLU A 120 6.77 2.93 0.90
CA GLU A 120 6.61 2.79 -0.54
C GLU A 120 6.74 4.14 -1.26
N PRO A 121 7.69 4.28 -2.21
CA PRO A 121 7.80 5.48 -3.01
C PRO A 121 6.62 5.57 -4.00
N GLU A 122 5.85 6.64 -3.93
CA GLU A 122 4.84 6.91 -4.95
C GLU A 122 5.49 7.44 -6.23
N LEU A 123 4.98 6.98 -7.38
CA LEU A 123 5.44 7.47 -8.67
C LEU A 123 5.12 8.97 -8.82
N GLY A 124 6.16 9.79 -8.97
CA GLY A 124 6.04 11.23 -9.24
C GLY A 124 5.80 12.13 -8.05
N GLY A 125 5.85 11.63 -6.82
CA GLY A 125 5.69 12.43 -5.61
C GLY A 125 7.01 12.75 -4.90
N GLU A 126 6.94 13.68 -3.96
CA GLU A 126 8.01 13.93 -3.01
C GLU A 126 8.02 12.83 -1.95
N VAL A 127 8.75 11.77 -2.21
CA VAL A 127 8.82 10.54 -1.40
C VAL A 127 9.03 10.86 0.08
N PHE A 128 9.92 11.80 0.37
CA PHE A 128 10.25 12.17 1.75
C PHE A 128 9.03 12.68 2.53
N HIS A 129 8.26 13.62 1.96
CA HIS A 129 7.08 14.17 2.61
C HIS A 129 5.96 13.14 2.75
N GLN A 130 5.79 12.29 1.76
CA GLN A 130 4.79 11.23 1.79
C GLN A 130 5.07 10.21 2.89
N VAL A 131 6.31 9.71 2.99
CA VAL A 131 6.73 8.78 4.04
C VAL A 131 6.54 9.42 5.43
N ARG A 132 6.99 10.66 5.62
CA ARG A 132 6.82 11.37 6.90
C ARG A 132 5.34 11.57 7.26
N MET A 133 4.50 11.90 6.29
CA MET A 133 3.06 12.07 6.50
C MET A 133 2.38 10.75 6.85
N ARG A 134 2.70 9.64 6.16
CA ARG A 134 2.20 8.30 6.50
C ARG A 134 2.62 7.88 7.90
N ARG A 135 3.86 8.10 8.28
CA ARG A 135 4.35 7.83 9.65
C ARG A 135 3.64 8.69 10.70
N THR A 136 3.35 9.97 10.39
CA THR A 136 2.56 10.84 11.28
C THR A 136 1.14 10.31 11.43
N TYR A 137 0.51 9.87 10.34
CA TYR A 137 -0.81 9.26 10.37
C TYR A 137 -0.84 8.00 11.25
N LEU A 138 0.13 7.10 11.09
CA LEU A 138 0.25 5.91 11.94
C LEU A 138 0.43 6.24 13.43
N ARG A 139 1.20 7.29 13.76
CA ARG A 139 1.33 7.75 15.15
C ARG A 139 0.00 8.26 15.71
N LEU A 140 -0.82 8.91 14.90
CA LEU A 140 -2.16 9.33 15.32
C LEU A 140 -3.08 8.14 15.52
N LEU A 141 -3.06 7.16 14.61
CA LEU A 141 -3.84 5.93 14.76
C LEU A 141 -3.52 5.18 16.05
N LYS A 142 -2.26 5.18 16.49
CA LYS A 142 -1.87 4.59 17.79
C LYS A 142 -2.44 5.32 19.01
N ARG A 143 -2.97 6.54 18.84
CA ARG A 143 -3.55 7.37 19.93
C ARG A 143 -5.07 7.36 19.94
N VAL A 144 -5.71 6.72 18.93
CA VAL A 144 -7.16 6.55 18.96
C VAL A 144 -7.54 5.54 20.05
N GLU A 145 -8.68 5.79 20.69
CA GLU A 145 -9.19 4.90 21.72
C GLU A 145 -9.90 3.73 21.05
N PRO A 146 -9.64 2.49 21.46
CA PRO A 146 -10.37 1.33 20.95
C PRO A 146 -11.88 1.50 21.16
N GLU A 147 -12.69 0.88 20.31
CA GLU A 147 -14.17 0.87 20.38
C GLU A 147 -14.83 2.25 20.22
N ILE A 148 -14.06 3.30 19.85
CA ILE A 148 -14.61 4.60 19.49
C ILE A 148 -14.53 4.76 17.96
N TRP A 149 -15.66 5.09 17.35
CA TRP A 149 -15.73 5.41 15.93
C TRP A 149 -15.21 6.83 15.67
N TYR A 150 -14.34 6.96 14.69
CA TYR A 150 -13.79 8.23 14.23
C TYR A 150 -14.17 8.46 12.78
N ASP A 151 -14.46 9.72 12.43
CA ASP A 151 -14.63 10.09 11.03
C ASP A 151 -13.33 9.81 10.26
N LEU A 152 -13.44 8.93 9.25
CA LEU A 152 -12.31 8.52 8.42
C LEU A 152 -11.59 9.72 7.78
N MET A 153 -12.35 10.75 7.38
CA MET A 153 -11.78 11.95 6.75
C MET A 153 -11.09 12.87 7.75
N TYR A 154 -11.46 12.81 9.02
CA TYR A 154 -10.87 13.65 10.06
C TYR A 154 -9.42 13.26 10.37
N LEU A 155 -9.12 11.96 10.41
CA LEU A 155 -7.77 11.46 10.73
C LEU A 155 -6.71 11.88 9.69
N PRO A 156 -6.93 11.71 8.38
CA PRO A 156 -6.00 12.23 7.37
C PRO A 156 -5.82 13.75 7.42
N PHE A 157 -6.90 14.50 7.67
CA PHE A 157 -6.83 15.94 7.83
C PHE A 157 -5.98 16.33 9.04
N LEU A 158 -6.20 15.69 10.17
CA LEU A 158 -5.42 15.91 11.39
C LEU A 158 -3.94 15.51 11.20
N ALA A 159 -3.69 14.40 10.51
CA ALA A 159 -2.33 13.96 10.19
C ALA A 159 -1.60 14.99 9.34
N ARG A 160 -2.26 15.49 8.29
CA ARG A 160 -1.73 16.54 7.43
C ARG A 160 -1.41 17.81 8.21
N ASN A 161 -2.35 18.30 9.00
CA ASN A 161 -2.16 19.52 9.79
C ASN A 161 -1.05 19.36 10.83
N THR A 162 -1.02 18.22 11.53
CA THR A 162 0.05 17.90 12.49
C THR A 162 1.41 17.83 11.78
N TYR A 163 1.45 17.25 10.59
CA TYR A 163 2.66 17.18 9.78
C TYR A 163 3.14 18.57 9.38
N LEU A 164 2.26 19.40 8.81
CA LEU A 164 2.58 20.75 8.36
C LEU A 164 3.03 21.66 9.51
N ALA A 165 2.39 21.55 10.67
CA ALA A 165 2.77 22.32 11.86
C ALA A 165 4.15 21.98 12.44
N ASN A 166 4.74 20.86 12.00
CA ASN A 166 6.10 20.44 12.43
C ASN A 166 7.16 20.64 11.33
N LEU A 167 6.78 21.23 10.18
CA LEU A 167 7.73 21.59 9.13
C LEU A 167 8.30 22.98 9.40
N GLU A 168 9.52 23.21 8.94
CA GLU A 168 10.06 24.54 8.82
C GLU A 168 9.38 25.28 7.67
N GLU A 169 9.36 26.62 7.71
CA GLU A 169 8.67 27.46 6.72
C GLU A 169 9.07 27.12 5.28
N GLN A 170 10.38 26.95 5.04
CA GLN A 170 10.90 26.58 3.70
C GLN A 170 10.40 25.21 3.22
N GLU A 171 10.26 24.24 4.13
CA GLU A 171 9.72 22.93 3.81
C GLU A 171 8.23 23.00 3.50
N VAL A 172 7.48 23.88 4.17
CA VAL A 172 6.05 24.13 3.92
C VAL A 172 5.87 24.69 2.52
N ASP A 173 6.64 25.70 2.16
CA ASP A 173 6.60 26.32 0.83
C ASP A 173 6.95 25.32 -0.28
N ALA A 174 7.99 24.52 -0.09
CA ALA A 174 8.35 23.44 -1.02
C ALA A 174 7.21 22.42 -1.18
N TYR A 175 6.61 22.02 -0.07
CA TYR A 175 5.49 21.06 -0.07
C TYR A 175 4.29 21.56 -0.88
N PHE A 176 3.90 22.81 -0.71
CA PHE A 176 2.74 23.39 -1.44
C PHE A 176 3.09 23.70 -2.89
N SER A 177 4.28 24.18 -3.17
CA SER A 177 4.74 24.47 -4.54
C SER A 177 4.76 23.21 -5.40
N ALA A 178 5.22 22.09 -4.86
CA ALA A 178 5.22 20.81 -5.58
C ALA A 178 3.80 20.27 -5.90
N ARG A 179 2.79 20.63 -5.09
CA ARG A 179 1.41 20.17 -5.27
C ARG A 179 0.53 21.09 -6.09
N SER A 180 1.02 22.26 -6.43
CA SER A 180 0.29 23.25 -7.25
C SER A 180 1.06 23.53 -8.54
N PRO A 181 1.21 22.55 -9.46
CA PRO A 181 1.88 22.78 -10.73
C PRO A 181 1.08 23.80 -11.54
N GLY A 182 1.61 25.02 -11.68
CA GLY A 182 0.99 26.13 -12.41
C GLY A 182 0.08 27.06 -11.61
N GLY A 183 -0.12 26.81 -10.33
CA GLY A 183 -0.80 27.72 -9.40
C GLY A 183 0.24 28.49 -8.56
N GLN A 184 0.13 29.83 -8.53
CA GLN A 184 0.86 30.58 -7.51
C GLN A 184 0.20 30.29 -6.16
N TYR A 185 0.92 29.56 -5.31
CA TYR A 185 0.55 29.47 -3.91
C TYR A 185 0.84 30.84 -3.29
N THR A 186 -0.19 31.50 -2.84
CA THR A 186 -0.07 32.70 -2.00
C THR A 186 -0.23 32.23 -0.56
N PRO A 187 0.78 32.35 0.31
CA PRO A 187 0.60 32.11 1.73
C PRO A 187 -0.56 33.00 2.21
N MET A 188 -1.51 32.44 2.93
CA MET A 188 -2.44 33.29 3.68
C MET A 188 -1.64 33.91 4.81
N GLU A 189 -1.52 35.24 4.77
CA GLU A 189 -1.03 36.07 5.87
C GLU A 189 -1.90 35.92 7.12
#